data_17115b57976182af5e71ac58beee942f
#
_entry.id   17115b57976182af5e71ac58beee942f
#
_cell.length_a   1.000
_cell.length_b   1.000
_cell.length_c   1.000
_cell.angle_alpha   90.00
_cell.angle_beta   90.00
_cell.angle_gamma   90.00
#
_symmetry.space_group_name_H-M   'P 1'
#
loop_
_entity.id
_entity.type
_entity.pdbx_description
1 polymer ?
#
loop_
_entity_poly.entity_id
_entity_poly.type
_entity_poly.pdbx_seq_one_letter_code
_entity_poly.pdbx_strand_id
1 'polypeptide(L)'
;MADNRKMIAAGVVSIGVLLVMTDCAGAKTSFKFHPALGICGVAEELYEAENPMQELDTEYGSATMEYAVWKDGFLHVKIVADYPSDVDDWEQTDQFLSVQDEEKSELTSLSRYCNYDEEQKQLTVEQEYRSITPQDQYMLNLFEQTITIHMTPVPEYSSLKEIGTPVTHNGRTWVFQGTWEDDETFRLHAWGTSDDIWQMGRPMKEPVTPEEVKMDDFIQWKQSGIEGSSSFEATVKVSEDTEYELKIPGISLVADLGDNGPIVEVPIPTADGTEEVDVSFSVGKDTYHIEKVERRKKESQDDDGKNKVSTEVILYVEPETLEKDTELLSINASWGELKSQGEQTTFSLKGSTFPPAMYVDGEFADLRQELTLIYSEEETIPEIVTVRIDKLGKVWNQEYHCKIK
;
A
#
# COMPACT_ATOMS: atom_id res chain seq x y z
N MET A 1 27.87 39.92 -23.41
CA MET A 1 26.54 40.12 -22.78
C MET A 1 25.97 38.74 -22.60
N ALA A 2 26.07 38.23 -21.39
CA ALA A 2 25.61 36.89 -21.02
C ALA A 2 24.22 37.02 -20.43
N ASP A 3 23.26 36.36 -21.03
CA ASP A 3 21.88 36.37 -20.58
C ASP A 3 21.64 35.16 -19.68
N ASN A 4 21.50 35.46 -18.39
CA ASN A 4 21.21 34.48 -17.32
C ASN A 4 19.72 34.17 -17.33
N ARG A 5 19.29 33.10 -17.98
CA ARG A 5 17.96 32.54 -17.76
C ARG A 5 18.00 31.62 -16.54
N LYS A 6 17.51 32.12 -15.42
CA LYS A 6 17.23 31.36 -14.22
C LYS A 6 16.09 30.38 -14.53
N MET A 7 16.39 29.09 -14.63
CA MET A 7 15.39 28.05 -14.46
C MET A 7 14.94 28.04 -13.00
N ILE A 8 13.71 28.41 -12.76
CA ILE A 8 13.04 28.14 -11.48
C ILE A 8 12.50 26.71 -11.61
N ALA A 9 13.27 25.76 -11.15
CA ALA A 9 12.75 24.44 -10.86
C ALA A 9 11.89 24.58 -9.59
N ALA A 10 10.58 24.43 -9.73
CA ALA A 10 9.69 24.21 -8.61
C ALA A 10 9.97 22.80 -8.06
N GLY A 11 10.99 22.68 -7.22
CA GLY A 11 11.23 21.47 -6.48
C GLY A 11 10.19 21.37 -5.37
N VAL A 12 9.31 20.39 -5.47
CA VAL A 12 8.61 19.89 -4.30
C VAL A 12 9.69 19.27 -3.42
N VAL A 13 10.10 19.98 -2.40
CA VAL A 13 11.00 19.46 -1.38
C VAL A 13 10.15 18.60 -0.46
N SER A 14 10.04 17.33 -0.79
CA SER A 14 9.69 16.32 0.20
C SER A 14 10.85 16.30 1.19
N ILE A 15 10.67 16.90 2.36
CA ILE A 15 11.61 16.77 3.46
C ILE A 15 11.39 15.39 4.05
N GLY A 16 12.03 14.39 3.46
CA GLY A 16 12.20 13.09 4.09
C GLY A 16 13.06 13.26 5.34
N VAL A 17 12.47 13.13 6.50
CA VAL A 17 13.23 13.07 7.76
C VAL A 17 13.87 11.70 7.83
N LEU A 18 15.17 11.66 7.59
CA LEU A 18 15.97 10.45 7.67
C LEU A 18 16.06 9.98 9.12
N LEU A 19 15.20 9.06 9.52
CA LEU A 19 15.32 8.30 10.76
C LEU A 19 16.46 7.27 10.64
N VAL A 20 17.69 7.75 10.55
CA VAL A 20 18.85 6.88 10.69
C VAL A 20 18.96 6.51 12.16
N MET A 21 18.30 5.44 12.54
CA MET A 21 18.44 4.83 13.85
C MET A 21 19.76 4.04 13.91
N THR A 22 20.88 4.76 13.82
CA THR A 22 22.11 4.21 14.34
C THR A 22 22.08 4.40 15.85
N ASP A 23 22.41 3.36 16.60
CA ASP A 23 22.67 3.38 18.04
C ASP A 23 23.87 4.32 18.35
N CYS A 24 23.70 5.61 18.06
CA CYS A 24 24.60 6.67 18.46
C CYS A 24 24.02 7.31 19.72
N ALA A 25 24.62 7.01 20.83
CA ALA A 25 24.36 7.66 22.11
C ALA A 25 24.33 9.20 21.94
N GLY A 26 23.14 9.80 21.97
CA GLY A 26 23.04 11.24 22.13
C GLY A 26 21.85 12.00 21.51
N ALA A 27 21.20 11.54 20.49
CA ALA A 27 20.01 12.21 19.95
C ALA A 27 18.75 11.43 20.35
N LYS A 28 17.90 12.04 21.18
CA LYS A 28 16.53 11.53 21.37
C LYS A 28 15.76 11.82 20.08
N THR A 29 15.71 10.88 19.17
CA THR A 29 14.81 10.93 18.01
C THR A 29 13.44 10.51 18.52
N SER A 30 12.55 11.48 18.75
CA SER A 30 11.15 11.17 18.98
C SER A 30 10.45 10.85 17.66
N PHE A 31 9.37 10.11 17.72
CA PHE A 31 8.52 9.77 16.58
C PHE A 31 7.06 9.74 17.06
N LYS A 32 6.12 9.79 16.12
CA LYS A 32 4.70 9.59 16.38
C LYS A 32 4.31 8.19 15.98
N PHE A 33 3.34 7.63 16.66
CA PHE A 33 2.84 6.30 16.38
C PHE A 33 1.32 6.25 16.51
N HIS A 34 0.67 5.72 15.49
CA HIS A 34 -0.74 5.34 15.53
C HIS A 34 -0.91 3.94 14.92
N PRO A 35 -1.67 3.03 15.55
CA PRO A 35 -1.82 1.65 15.05
C PRO A 35 -2.25 1.54 13.58
N ALA A 36 -3.11 2.45 13.12
CA ALA A 36 -3.59 2.46 11.74
C ALA A 36 -2.61 3.09 10.72
N LEU A 37 -1.66 3.91 11.17
CA LEU A 37 -0.67 4.58 10.31
C LEU A 37 0.71 3.94 10.38
N GLY A 38 1.00 3.25 11.50
CA GLY A 38 2.34 2.82 11.82
C GLY A 38 3.18 3.94 12.43
N ILE A 39 4.49 3.92 12.17
CA ILE A 39 5.47 4.83 12.75
C ILE A 39 5.69 6.01 11.81
N CYS A 40 5.47 7.21 12.31
CA CYS A 40 5.52 8.46 11.56
C CYS A 40 6.58 9.40 12.12
N GLY A 41 7.08 10.31 11.27
CA GLY A 41 8.04 11.33 11.69
C GLY A 41 7.43 12.35 12.66
N VAL A 42 8.27 12.94 13.54
CA VAL A 42 7.80 13.98 14.51
C VAL A 42 7.27 15.22 13.83
N ALA A 43 7.81 15.53 12.65
CA ALA A 43 7.42 16.73 11.89
C ALA A 43 6.07 16.59 11.20
N GLU A 44 5.54 15.38 11.09
CA GLU A 44 4.24 15.15 10.47
C GLU A 44 3.12 15.66 11.40
N GLU A 45 2.17 16.38 10.83
CA GLU A 45 0.95 16.75 11.55
C GLU A 45 -0.01 15.57 11.56
N LEU A 46 -0.27 15.03 12.75
CA LEU A 46 -1.12 13.86 12.96
C LEU A 46 -2.07 14.13 14.12
N TYR A 47 -3.34 13.83 13.92
CA TYR A 47 -4.37 13.92 14.94
C TYR A 47 -5.18 12.64 14.99
N GLU A 48 -5.59 12.24 16.17
CA GLU A 48 -6.39 11.04 16.40
C GLU A 48 -7.62 11.36 17.25
N ALA A 49 -8.64 10.52 17.17
CA ALA A 49 -9.80 10.62 18.05
C ALA A 49 -9.37 10.46 19.52
N GLU A 50 -9.79 11.38 20.39
CA GLU A 50 -9.50 11.33 21.83
C GLU A 50 -10.00 10.03 22.47
N ASN A 51 -11.15 9.54 22.02
CA ASN A 51 -11.78 8.31 22.50
C ASN A 51 -12.04 7.36 21.32
N PRO A 52 -11.00 6.67 20.81
CA PRO A 52 -11.21 5.55 19.90
C PRO A 52 -11.96 4.42 20.64
N MET A 53 -12.51 3.48 19.90
CA MET A 53 -13.31 2.36 20.43
C MET A 53 -14.63 2.82 21.11
N GLN A 54 -15.17 3.96 20.70
CA GLN A 54 -16.48 4.40 21.17
C GLN A 54 -17.57 3.45 20.63
N GLU A 55 -18.27 2.82 21.56
CA GLU A 55 -19.40 1.96 21.25
C GLU A 55 -20.68 2.77 21.10
N LEU A 56 -21.49 2.43 20.10
CA LEU A 56 -22.73 3.08 19.76
C LEU A 56 -23.83 2.04 19.62
N ASP A 57 -25.01 2.37 20.15
CA ASP A 57 -26.21 1.56 19.93
C ASP A 57 -26.86 2.03 18.61
N THR A 58 -27.02 1.12 17.66
CA THR A 58 -27.70 1.38 16.37
C THR A 58 -29.01 0.58 16.30
N GLU A 59 -29.81 0.83 15.29
CA GLU A 59 -31.04 0.05 15.07
C GLU A 59 -30.75 -1.44 14.75
N TYR A 60 -29.53 -1.77 14.31
CA TYR A 60 -29.11 -3.13 13.96
C TYR A 60 -28.32 -3.84 15.06
N GLY A 61 -27.95 -3.14 16.12
CA GLY A 61 -27.11 -3.63 17.21
C GLY A 61 -26.03 -2.64 17.60
N SER A 62 -24.86 -3.13 17.93
CA SER A 62 -23.73 -2.28 18.30
C SER A 62 -22.92 -1.82 17.09
N ALA A 63 -22.32 -0.67 17.20
CA ALA A 63 -21.28 -0.22 16.30
C ALA A 63 -20.11 0.36 17.10
N THR A 64 -18.88 0.13 16.63
CA THR A 64 -17.66 0.63 17.27
C THR A 64 -16.84 1.41 16.25
N MET A 65 -16.48 2.64 16.59
CA MET A 65 -15.48 3.38 15.84
C MET A 65 -14.10 2.90 16.30
N GLU A 66 -13.41 2.11 15.47
CA GLU A 66 -12.08 1.60 15.81
C GLU A 66 -11.03 2.71 15.81
N TYR A 67 -11.11 3.62 14.83
CA TYR A 67 -10.30 4.83 14.79
C TYR A 67 -10.92 5.94 13.96
N ALA A 68 -10.52 7.16 14.25
CA ALA A 68 -10.55 8.30 13.34
C ALA A 68 -9.19 8.99 13.44
N VAL A 69 -8.51 9.16 12.33
CA VAL A 69 -7.16 9.74 12.26
C VAL A 69 -7.05 10.69 11.09
N TRP A 70 -6.48 11.87 11.34
CA TRP A 70 -6.21 12.85 10.29
C TRP A 70 -4.71 12.91 9.99
N LYS A 71 -4.38 12.85 8.70
CA LYS A 71 -3.03 13.00 8.15
C LYS A 71 -3.07 13.65 6.78
N ASP A 72 -2.17 14.57 6.50
CA ASP A 72 -1.88 15.14 5.16
C ASP A 72 -3.11 15.66 4.38
N GLY A 73 -4.12 16.18 5.09
CA GLY A 73 -5.34 16.70 4.46
C GLY A 73 -6.46 15.68 4.31
N PHE A 74 -6.34 14.51 4.93
CA PHE A 74 -7.32 13.45 4.89
C PHE A 74 -7.70 12.97 6.29
N LEU A 75 -8.98 12.75 6.49
CA LEU A 75 -9.51 12.10 7.68
C LEU A 75 -9.91 10.67 7.31
N HIS A 76 -9.32 9.70 7.97
CA HIS A 76 -9.61 8.28 7.82
C HIS A 76 -10.43 7.81 9.02
N VAL A 77 -11.52 7.11 8.74
CA VAL A 77 -12.44 6.60 9.77
C VAL A 77 -12.68 5.12 9.53
N LYS A 78 -12.56 4.31 10.60
CA LYS A 78 -12.92 2.90 10.56
C LYS A 78 -13.98 2.58 11.59
N ILE A 79 -15.03 1.91 11.12
CA ILE A 79 -16.17 1.48 11.93
C ILE A 79 -16.41 0.00 11.71
N VAL A 80 -16.72 -0.69 12.79
CA VAL A 80 -17.24 -2.05 12.76
C VAL A 80 -18.64 -2.00 13.38
N ALA A 81 -19.65 -2.47 12.66
CA ALA A 81 -21.04 -2.40 13.08
C ALA A 81 -21.75 -3.73 12.89
N ASP A 82 -22.66 -4.06 13.81
CA ASP A 82 -23.61 -5.12 13.59
C ASP A 82 -24.53 -4.72 12.43
N TYR A 83 -24.73 -5.63 11.48
CA TYR A 83 -25.51 -5.36 10.29
C TYR A 83 -26.28 -6.60 9.82
N PRO A 84 -27.56 -6.48 9.41
CA PRO A 84 -28.35 -7.63 9.00
C PRO A 84 -27.84 -8.22 7.66
N SER A 85 -27.93 -9.54 7.54
CA SER A 85 -27.42 -10.31 6.39
C SER A 85 -28.23 -10.16 5.10
N ASP A 86 -29.40 -9.52 5.16
CA ASP A 86 -30.37 -9.43 4.08
C ASP A 86 -30.40 -8.05 3.37
N VAL A 87 -29.39 -7.22 3.59
CA VAL A 87 -29.23 -5.97 2.85
C VAL A 87 -28.45 -6.25 1.57
N ASP A 88 -29.17 -6.50 0.49
CA ASP A 88 -28.61 -6.82 -0.82
C ASP A 88 -27.87 -5.63 -1.49
N ASP A 89 -27.88 -4.45 -0.90
CA ASP A 89 -27.45 -3.23 -1.59
C ASP A 89 -26.32 -2.49 -0.85
N TRP A 90 -25.12 -3.03 -0.96
CA TRP A 90 -23.88 -2.43 -0.50
C TRP A 90 -23.61 -1.04 -1.12
N GLU A 91 -24.20 -0.76 -2.29
CA GLU A 91 -24.03 0.52 -2.99
C GLU A 91 -24.80 1.67 -2.30
N GLN A 92 -25.78 1.35 -1.43
CA GLN A 92 -26.50 2.37 -0.66
C GLN A 92 -25.82 2.77 0.64
N THR A 93 -24.64 2.20 0.97
CA THR A 93 -23.91 2.51 2.20
C THR A 93 -23.50 3.98 2.32
N ASP A 94 -23.51 4.76 1.24
CA ASP A 94 -23.28 6.20 1.27
C ASP A 94 -24.27 6.97 2.15
N GLN A 95 -25.42 6.36 2.45
CA GLN A 95 -26.47 7.01 3.21
C GLN A 95 -26.31 6.87 4.72
N PHE A 96 -25.51 5.91 5.20
CA PHE A 96 -25.43 5.65 6.62
C PHE A 96 -24.12 6.07 7.30
N LEU A 97 -23.09 6.45 6.55
CA LEU A 97 -21.85 6.98 7.09
C LEU A 97 -21.46 8.28 6.39
N SER A 98 -21.52 9.38 7.10
CA SER A 98 -21.01 10.66 6.65
C SER A 98 -20.29 11.40 7.76
N VAL A 99 -19.41 12.31 7.38
CA VAL A 99 -18.68 13.16 8.33
C VAL A 99 -18.87 14.62 7.99
N GLN A 100 -19.12 15.42 9.01
CA GLN A 100 -19.21 16.89 8.92
C GLN A 100 -18.09 17.54 9.72
N ASP A 101 -17.63 18.68 9.24
CA ASP A 101 -16.69 19.53 9.96
C ASP A 101 -17.37 20.36 11.07
N GLU A 102 -16.61 21.24 11.74
CA GLU A 102 -17.14 22.13 12.79
C GLU A 102 -18.20 23.11 12.30
N GLU A 103 -18.18 23.48 11.02
CA GLU A 103 -19.16 24.35 10.40
C GLU A 103 -20.43 23.60 9.94
N LYS A 104 -20.49 22.27 10.20
CA LYS A 104 -21.54 21.35 9.77
C LYS A 104 -21.61 21.16 8.25
N SER A 105 -20.49 21.41 7.57
CA SER A 105 -20.36 21.11 6.16
C SER A 105 -19.95 19.66 6.00
N GLU A 106 -20.64 18.93 5.12
CA GLU A 106 -20.33 17.53 4.83
C GLU A 106 -18.98 17.41 4.09
N LEU A 107 -18.11 16.53 4.60
CA LEU A 107 -16.82 16.27 3.97
C LEU A 107 -17.00 15.38 2.73
N THR A 108 -16.20 15.64 1.71
CA THR A 108 -16.20 14.81 0.51
C THR A 108 -15.53 13.48 0.78
N SER A 109 -16.27 12.39 0.60
CA SER A 109 -15.73 11.03 0.60
C SER A 109 -14.89 10.80 -0.65
N LEU A 110 -13.70 10.21 -0.50
CA LEU A 110 -12.75 9.95 -1.59
C LEU A 110 -12.62 8.47 -1.89
N SER A 111 -12.49 7.66 -0.86
CA SER A 111 -12.38 6.21 -0.99
C SER A 111 -13.15 5.52 0.11
N ARG A 112 -13.60 4.31 -0.18
CA ARG A 112 -14.30 3.46 0.77
C ARG A 112 -13.91 2.01 0.56
N TYR A 113 -13.66 1.34 1.65
CA TYR A 113 -13.55 -0.11 1.71
C TYR A 113 -14.62 -0.64 2.64
N CYS A 114 -15.40 -1.62 2.16
CA CYS A 114 -16.41 -2.32 2.95
C CYS A 114 -16.12 -3.82 2.92
N ASN A 115 -16.22 -4.44 4.09
CA ASN A 115 -16.12 -5.88 4.22
C ASN A 115 -17.21 -6.38 5.17
N TYR A 116 -17.96 -7.40 4.74
CA TYR A 116 -18.99 -8.01 5.56
C TYR A 116 -18.59 -9.43 5.97
N ASP A 117 -18.66 -9.70 7.25
CA ASP A 117 -18.47 -11.02 7.83
C ASP A 117 -19.82 -11.67 8.05
N GLU A 118 -20.14 -12.67 7.20
CA GLU A 118 -21.43 -13.39 7.28
C GLU A 118 -21.59 -14.22 8.56
N GLU A 119 -20.49 -14.70 9.15
CA GLU A 119 -20.54 -15.52 10.37
C GLU A 119 -20.82 -14.67 11.58
N GLN A 120 -20.18 -13.51 11.68
CA GLN A 120 -20.32 -12.57 12.79
C GLN A 120 -21.46 -11.57 12.56
N LYS A 121 -21.99 -11.47 11.34
CA LYS A 121 -22.95 -10.44 10.90
C LYS A 121 -22.43 -9.02 11.17
N GLN A 122 -21.17 -8.80 10.87
CA GLN A 122 -20.49 -7.53 11.08
C GLN A 122 -20.07 -6.90 9.77
N LEU A 123 -20.33 -5.61 9.66
CA LEU A 123 -19.89 -4.76 8.59
C LEU A 123 -18.72 -3.90 9.04
N THR A 124 -17.58 -4.04 8.40
CA THR A 124 -16.44 -3.14 8.55
C THR A 124 -16.46 -2.11 7.44
N VAL A 125 -16.42 -0.84 7.79
CA VAL A 125 -16.32 0.28 6.85
C VAL A 125 -15.07 1.08 7.16
N GLU A 126 -14.18 1.21 6.19
CA GLU A 126 -13.08 2.15 6.19
C GLU A 126 -13.34 3.21 5.13
N GLN A 127 -13.30 4.47 5.53
CA GLN A 127 -13.61 5.57 4.62
C GLN A 127 -12.65 6.73 4.81
N GLU A 128 -12.21 7.29 3.68
CA GLU A 128 -11.36 8.46 3.62
C GLU A 128 -12.17 9.68 3.21
N TYR A 129 -11.98 10.77 3.93
CA TYR A 129 -12.63 12.07 3.68
C TYR A 129 -11.59 13.15 3.42
N ARG A 130 -11.88 14.04 2.49
CA ARG A 130 -11.05 15.22 2.27
C ARG A 130 -11.28 16.25 3.38
N SER A 131 -10.23 16.51 4.17
CA SER A 131 -10.19 17.53 5.22
C SER A 131 -8.85 18.26 5.16
N ILE A 132 -8.79 19.37 4.42
CA ILE A 132 -7.53 20.07 4.07
C ILE A 132 -6.75 20.48 5.32
N THR A 133 -7.45 20.88 6.38
CA THR A 133 -6.87 21.23 7.68
C THR A 133 -7.48 20.38 8.77
N PRO A 134 -6.70 19.97 9.79
CA PRO A 134 -7.27 19.27 10.93
C PRO A 134 -8.26 20.17 11.66
N GLN A 135 -9.33 19.58 12.15
CA GLN A 135 -10.33 20.26 12.98
C GLN A 135 -10.20 19.76 14.43
N ASP A 136 -10.61 20.57 15.40
CA ASP A 136 -10.64 20.13 16.81
C ASP A 136 -11.71 19.05 17.03
N GLN A 137 -12.75 19.06 16.17
CA GLN A 137 -13.81 18.06 16.22
C GLN A 137 -14.43 17.79 14.85
N TYR A 138 -14.98 16.58 14.69
CA TYR A 138 -15.82 16.20 13.57
C TYR A 138 -17.14 15.63 14.08
N MET A 139 -18.19 15.73 13.29
CA MET A 139 -19.46 15.05 13.54
C MET A 139 -19.57 13.86 12.60
N LEU A 140 -19.57 12.67 13.17
CA LEU A 140 -19.79 11.43 12.47
C LEU A 140 -21.27 11.09 12.55
N ASN A 141 -21.90 10.97 11.39
CA ASN A 141 -23.25 10.44 11.27
C ASN A 141 -23.14 8.98 10.86
N LEU A 142 -23.64 8.09 11.71
CA LEU A 142 -23.65 6.66 11.48
C LEU A 142 -25.08 6.16 11.65
N PHE A 143 -25.67 5.60 10.59
CA PHE A 143 -27.10 5.33 10.51
C PHE A 143 -27.89 6.62 10.86
N GLU A 144 -28.74 6.60 11.84
CA GLU A 144 -29.49 7.79 12.30
C GLU A 144 -28.86 8.46 13.54
N GLN A 145 -27.67 8.01 13.94
CA GLN A 145 -26.94 8.52 15.10
C GLN A 145 -25.90 9.56 14.67
N THR A 146 -25.72 10.59 15.49
CA THR A 146 -24.64 11.56 15.30
C THR A 146 -23.77 11.58 16.55
N ILE A 147 -22.47 11.39 16.37
CA ILE A 147 -21.48 11.50 17.42
C ILE A 147 -20.46 12.60 17.11
N THR A 148 -19.98 13.24 18.16
CA THR A 148 -18.88 14.20 18.04
C THR A 148 -17.57 13.48 18.33
N ILE A 149 -16.65 13.55 17.40
CA ILE A 149 -15.29 13.04 17.50
C ILE A 149 -14.38 14.21 17.84
N HIS A 150 -13.82 14.23 19.04
CA HIS A 150 -12.79 15.20 19.41
C HIS A 150 -11.45 14.69 18.98
N MET A 151 -10.66 15.54 18.32
CA MET A 151 -9.35 15.20 17.79
C MET A 151 -8.24 15.76 18.69
N THR A 152 -7.24 14.95 18.93
CA THR A 152 -6.05 15.34 19.70
C THR A 152 -4.78 15.02 18.90
N PRO A 153 -3.68 15.77 19.09
CA PRO A 153 -2.43 15.40 18.46
C PRO A 153 -1.98 13.99 18.86
N VAL A 154 -1.54 13.21 17.89
CA VAL A 154 -0.98 11.87 18.14
C VAL A 154 0.24 11.99 19.06
N PRO A 155 0.37 11.14 20.11
CA PRO A 155 1.45 11.22 21.06
C PRO A 155 2.84 11.01 20.44
N GLU A 156 3.85 11.66 21.02
CA GLU A 156 5.24 11.42 20.68
C GLU A 156 5.84 10.36 21.60
N TYR A 157 6.62 9.46 21.00
CA TYR A 157 7.37 8.40 21.67
C TYR A 157 8.87 8.67 21.57
N SER A 158 9.62 8.25 22.55
CA SER A 158 11.08 8.42 22.60
C SER A 158 11.86 7.14 22.28
N SER A 159 11.16 6.01 22.23
CA SER A 159 11.75 4.70 21.94
C SER A 159 10.76 3.75 21.29
N LEU A 160 11.16 3.06 20.24
CA LEU A 160 10.35 2.01 19.60
C LEU A 160 9.96 0.88 20.58
N LYS A 161 10.72 0.70 21.65
CA LYS A 161 10.40 -0.27 22.72
C LYS A 161 9.15 0.11 23.52
N GLU A 162 8.71 1.34 23.44
CA GLU A 162 7.45 1.77 24.08
C GLU A 162 6.22 1.27 23.31
N ILE A 163 6.41 0.97 22.00
CA ILE A 163 5.36 0.44 21.14
C ILE A 163 5.38 -1.10 21.14
N GLY A 164 6.57 -1.71 21.08
CA GLY A 164 6.72 -3.16 20.97
C GLY A 164 8.18 -3.60 20.89
N THR A 165 8.43 -4.73 20.26
CA THR A 165 9.76 -5.29 20.07
C THR A 165 10.34 -4.83 18.72
N PRO A 166 11.32 -3.92 18.68
CA PRO A 166 11.93 -3.50 17.42
C PRO A 166 12.95 -4.55 16.95
N VAL A 167 12.91 -4.87 15.66
CA VAL A 167 13.88 -5.71 14.97
C VAL A 167 14.38 -4.93 13.77
N THR A 168 15.70 -4.66 13.76
CA THR A 168 16.34 -3.85 12.71
C THR A 168 17.26 -4.70 11.86
N HIS A 169 17.16 -4.54 10.55
CA HIS A 169 18.02 -5.20 9.58
C HIS A 169 18.34 -4.23 8.44
N ASN A 170 19.63 -4.07 8.12
CA ASN A 170 20.13 -3.18 7.05
C ASN A 170 19.49 -1.77 7.04
N GLY A 171 19.28 -1.19 8.24
CA GLY A 171 18.70 0.15 8.38
C GLY A 171 17.18 0.22 8.32
N ARG A 172 16.49 -0.89 8.10
CA ARG A 172 15.03 -0.97 8.16
C ARG A 172 14.60 -1.64 9.46
N THR A 173 13.59 -1.09 10.08
CA THR A 173 13.10 -1.57 11.38
C THR A 173 11.63 -1.94 11.28
N TRP A 174 11.32 -3.11 11.84
CA TRP A 174 9.96 -3.50 12.16
C TRP A 174 9.77 -3.52 13.67
N VAL A 175 8.58 -3.12 14.12
CA VAL A 175 8.19 -3.23 15.51
C VAL A 175 7.06 -4.23 15.59
N PHE A 176 7.25 -5.28 16.38
CA PHE A 176 6.26 -6.33 16.60
C PHE A 176 5.64 -6.17 17.98
N GLN A 177 4.32 -6.28 18.05
CA GLN A 177 3.57 -6.36 19.28
C GLN A 177 2.58 -7.50 19.19
N GLY A 178 2.51 -8.31 20.23
CA GLY A 178 1.58 -9.41 20.31
C GLY A 178 0.67 -9.31 21.51
N THR A 179 -0.57 -9.76 21.35
CA THR A 179 -1.58 -9.84 22.39
C THR A 179 -2.30 -11.16 22.30
N TRP A 180 -2.56 -11.79 23.45
CA TRP A 180 -3.42 -12.95 23.52
C TRP A 180 -4.88 -12.51 23.45
N GLU A 181 -5.66 -13.11 22.56
CA GLU A 181 -7.10 -12.93 22.49
C GLU A 181 -7.82 -13.97 23.37
N ASP A 182 -7.27 -15.17 23.39
CA ASP A 182 -7.69 -16.30 24.22
C ASP A 182 -6.49 -17.23 24.46
N ASP A 183 -6.72 -18.41 25.08
CA ASP A 183 -5.67 -19.37 25.44
C ASP A 183 -4.98 -20.04 24.23
N GLU A 184 -5.55 -19.90 23.02
CA GLU A 184 -5.06 -20.53 21.79
C GLU A 184 -4.83 -19.55 20.64
N THR A 185 -5.24 -18.30 20.81
CA THR A 185 -5.21 -17.29 19.76
C THR A 185 -4.32 -16.11 20.14
N PHE A 186 -3.27 -15.91 19.36
CA PHE A 186 -2.34 -14.81 19.51
C PHE A 186 -2.46 -13.86 18.32
N ARG A 187 -2.74 -12.59 18.59
CA ARG A 187 -2.75 -11.54 17.57
C ARG A 187 -1.40 -10.85 17.55
N LEU A 188 -0.77 -10.83 16.40
CA LEU A 188 0.51 -10.19 16.17
C LEU A 188 0.32 -8.95 15.29
N HIS A 189 0.80 -7.81 15.75
CA HIS A 189 0.90 -6.58 14.98
C HIS A 189 2.33 -6.36 14.53
N ALA A 190 2.50 -5.81 13.33
CA ALA A 190 3.78 -5.43 12.78
C ALA A 190 3.68 -4.04 12.15
N TRP A 191 4.57 -3.13 12.57
CA TRP A 191 4.66 -1.78 12.04
C TRP A 191 6.05 -1.53 11.48
N GLY A 192 6.09 -1.10 10.22
CA GLY A 192 7.33 -0.77 9.55
C GLY A 192 7.75 0.68 9.78
N THR A 193 9.05 0.92 9.70
CA THR A 193 9.65 2.25 9.61
C THR A 193 10.38 2.35 8.30
N SER A 194 10.03 3.29 7.44
CA SER A 194 10.75 3.56 6.20
C SER A 194 10.63 5.02 5.81
N ASP A 195 11.76 5.64 5.50
CA ASP A 195 11.84 7.04 5.10
C ASP A 195 12.20 7.20 3.63
N ASP A 196 12.40 6.11 2.90
CA ASP A 196 12.72 6.19 1.49
C ASP A 196 11.45 6.07 0.62
N ILE A 197 11.62 6.23 -0.67
CA ILE A 197 10.56 6.08 -1.66
C ILE A 197 9.86 4.70 -1.60
N TRP A 198 10.56 3.70 -1.03
CA TRP A 198 10.06 2.36 -0.88
C TRP A 198 9.40 2.21 0.49
N GLN A 199 8.08 2.14 0.48
CA GLN A 199 7.31 1.83 1.68
C GLN A 199 7.41 0.33 1.99
N MET A 200 7.45 -0.01 3.26
CA MET A 200 7.36 -1.39 3.66
C MET A 200 5.95 -1.89 3.41
N GLY A 201 5.84 -2.85 2.50
CA GLY A 201 4.61 -3.56 2.23
C GLY A 201 4.40 -4.72 3.20
N ARG A 202 3.49 -5.60 2.85
CA ARG A 202 3.19 -6.80 3.64
C ARG A 202 4.46 -7.60 3.92
N PRO A 203 4.71 -8.02 5.18
CA PRO A 203 5.70 -9.05 5.42
C PRO A 203 5.39 -10.24 4.53
N MET A 204 6.39 -10.63 3.75
CA MET A 204 6.18 -11.74 2.84
C MET A 204 6.20 -13.02 3.66
N LYS A 205 5.05 -13.62 3.67
CA LYS A 205 4.81 -15.00 3.87
C LYS A 205 5.71 -15.82 4.77
N GLU A 206 5.04 -16.44 5.64
CA GLU A 206 5.25 -17.80 6.07
C GLU A 206 6.61 -18.26 6.52
N PRO A 207 6.55 -19.28 7.15
CA PRO A 207 5.63 -19.65 8.19
C PRO A 207 6.25 -19.24 9.49
N VAL A 208 5.40 -18.87 10.35
CA VAL A 208 5.74 -19.16 11.73
C VAL A 208 5.98 -20.63 11.76
N THR A 209 7.17 -21.01 12.02
CA THR A 209 7.44 -22.37 12.44
C THR A 209 7.92 -22.32 13.87
N PRO A 210 7.02 -22.29 14.82
CA PRO A 210 7.30 -23.02 16.03
C PRO A 210 7.50 -24.46 15.55
N GLU A 211 8.51 -25.16 16.02
CA GLU A 211 8.81 -26.52 15.58
C GLU A 211 7.64 -27.50 15.75
N GLU A 212 6.51 -27.07 16.33
CA GLU A 212 5.33 -27.87 16.67
C GLU A 212 4.03 -27.43 15.99
N VAL A 213 3.95 -26.30 15.28
CA VAL A 213 2.74 -25.91 14.54
C VAL A 213 2.72 -26.64 13.19
N LYS A 214 1.67 -27.41 12.98
CA LYS A 214 1.49 -28.16 11.73
C LYS A 214 1.35 -27.19 10.55
N MET A 215 1.82 -27.60 9.36
CA MET A 215 1.83 -26.81 8.11
C MET A 215 0.46 -26.24 7.67
N ASP A 216 -0.63 -26.57 8.34
CA ASP A 216 -1.97 -26.05 8.05
C ASP A 216 -2.27 -24.70 8.73
N ASP A 217 -1.37 -24.20 9.61
CA ASP A 217 -1.58 -22.97 10.39
C ASP A 217 -0.75 -21.81 9.80
N PHE A 218 -1.03 -21.41 8.58
CA PHE A 218 -0.36 -20.29 7.93
C PHE A 218 -0.76 -18.95 8.56
N ILE A 219 0.23 -18.14 8.93
CA ILE A 219 -0.02 -16.75 9.29
C ILE A 219 -0.36 -15.97 8.03
N GLN A 220 -1.61 -15.54 7.96
CA GLN A 220 -2.03 -14.61 6.93
C GLN A 220 -1.92 -13.18 7.47
N TRP A 221 -0.95 -12.45 6.97
CA TRP A 221 -0.86 -11.04 7.25
C TRP A 221 -1.97 -10.28 6.52
N LYS A 222 -2.70 -9.47 7.27
CA LYS A 222 -3.67 -8.50 6.74
C LYS A 222 -3.12 -7.10 6.97
N GLN A 223 -3.35 -6.20 6.05
CA GLN A 223 -3.17 -4.80 6.33
C GLN A 223 -4.22 -4.39 7.37
N SER A 224 -3.76 -3.91 8.52
CA SER A 224 -4.64 -3.55 9.65
C SER A 224 -4.89 -2.05 9.73
N GLY A 225 -4.16 -1.28 8.95
CA GLY A 225 -4.24 0.16 8.91
C GLY A 225 -4.74 0.72 7.59
N ILE A 226 -4.60 2.02 7.46
CA ILE A 226 -4.94 2.80 6.27
C ILE A 226 -4.17 2.25 5.06
N GLU A 227 -4.82 2.22 3.90
CA GLU A 227 -4.20 1.79 2.66
C GLU A 227 -2.89 2.57 2.40
N GLY A 228 -1.83 1.83 2.08
CA GLY A 228 -0.49 2.40 1.90
C GLY A 228 0.30 2.62 3.19
N SER A 229 -0.28 2.38 4.37
CA SER A 229 0.46 2.36 5.64
C SER A 229 1.28 1.09 5.80
N SER A 230 2.31 1.14 6.66
CA SER A 230 3.10 -0.04 7.02
C SER A 230 2.59 -0.67 8.33
N SER A 231 1.28 -0.84 8.44
CA SER A 231 0.59 -1.44 9.58
C SER A 231 -0.07 -2.76 9.17
N PHE A 232 0.31 -3.85 9.82
CA PHE A 232 -0.15 -5.20 9.51
C PHE A 232 -0.50 -5.96 10.77
N GLU A 233 -1.45 -6.87 10.64
CA GLU A 233 -1.80 -7.82 11.69
C GLU A 233 -1.87 -9.24 11.15
N ALA A 234 -1.65 -10.19 12.03
CA ALA A 234 -1.84 -11.59 11.76
C ALA A 234 -2.37 -12.29 13.01
N THR A 235 -3.25 -13.26 12.82
CA THR A 235 -3.74 -14.12 13.89
C THR A 235 -3.01 -15.46 13.83
N VAL A 236 -2.44 -15.87 14.95
CA VAL A 236 -1.68 -17.11 15.09
C VAL A 236 -2.36 -17.99 16.10
N LYS A 237 -2.63 -19.24 15.74
CA LYS A 237 -3.13 -20.22 16.70
C LYS A 237 -1.95 -20.94 17.34
N VAL A 238 -1.74 -20.70 18.61
CA VAL A 238 -0.63 -21.26 19.41
C VAL A 238 -1.08 -21.49 20.84
N SER A 239 -0.41 -22.35 21.58
CA SER A 239 -0.71 -22.57 22.99
C SER A 239 0.02 -21.55 23.88
N GLU A 240 -0.67 -20.90 24.80
CA GLU A 240 -0.10 -19.91 25.73
C GLU A 240 1.06 -20.47 26.58
N ASP A 241 1.04 -21.78 26.85
CA ASP A 241 2.06 -22.43 27.68
C ASP A 241 3.41 -22.67 26.99
N THR A 242 3.53 -22.36 25.71
CA THR A 242 4.72 -22.66 24.90
C THR A 242 5.39 -21.37 24.39
N GLU A 243 6.72 -21.31 24.50
CA GLU A 243 7.51 -20.23 23.91
C GLU A 243 7.71 -20.50 22.41
N TYR A 244 7.35 -19.54 21.56
CA TYR A 244 7.48 -19.66 20.11
C TYR A 244 8.42 -18.62 19.53
N GLU A 245 9.13 -19.00 18.49
CA GLU A 245 9.91 -18.07 17.67
C GLU A 245 9.28 -17.95 16.28
N LEU A 246 8.77 -16.75 15.97
CA LEU A 246 8.25 -16.43 14.66
C LEU A 246 9.38 -16.09 13.72
N LYS A 247 9.41 -16.73 12.56
CA LYS A 247 10.35 -16.41 11.48
C LYS A 247 9.58 -15.75 10.33
N ILE A 248 9.97 -14.55 9.99
CA ILE A 248 9.40 -13.81 8.86
C ILE A 248 10.48 -13.78 7.78
N PRO A 249 10.35 -14.56 6.69
CA PRO A 249 11.45 -14.81 5.75
C PRO A 249 11.73 -13.64 4.82
N GLY A 250 10.85 -12.67 4.72
CA GLY A 250 11.04 -11.51 3.87
C GLY A 250 9.97 -10.45 4.03
N ILE A 251 10.21 -9.33 3.40
CA ILE A 251 9.29 -8.19 3.42
C ILE A 251 9.17 -7.65 2.00
N SER A 252 7.94 -7.41 1.55
CA SER A 252 7.73 -6.68 0.32
C SER A 252 8.01 -5.20 0.54
N LEU A 253 8.67 -4.57 -0.41
CA LEU A 253 8.87 -3.13 -0.48
C LEU A 253 8.15 -2.62 -1.71
N VAL A 254 7.42 -1.53 -1.57
CA VAL A 254 6.60 -0.98 -2.66
C VAL A 254 6.93 0.49 -2.85
N ALA A 255 7.23 0.87 -4.09
CA ALA A 255 7.28 2.26 -4.52
C ALA A 255 6.02 2.55 -5.34
N ASP A 256 5.10 3.32 -4.79
CA ASP A 256 3.95 3.85 -5.50
C ASP A 256 4.33 5.23 -6.04
N LEU A 257 4.56 5.31 -7.34
CA LEU A 257 5.10 6.48 -8.00
C LEU A 257 3.98 7.31 -8.64
N GLY A 258 2.86 6.68 -8.98
CA GLY A 258 1.72 7.32 -9.61
C GLY A 258 2.13 8.18 -10.80
N ASP A 259 1.66 9.43 -10.82
CA ASP A 259 1.96 10.38 -11.91
C ASP A 259 3.43 10.88 -11.91
N ASN A 260 4.18 10.65 -10.84
CA ASN A 260 5.60 11.04 -10.74
C ASN A 260 6.56 9.92 -11.20
N GLY A 261 6.03 8.80 -11.65
CA GLY A 261 6.85 7.70 -12.13
C GLY A 261 7.71 8.06 -13.33
N PRO A 262 8.86 7.41 -13.50
CA PRO A 262 9.72 7.64 -14.64
C PRO A 262 9.00 7.29 -15.94
N ILE A 263 9.20 8.12 -16.96
CA ILE A 263 8.65 7.94 -18.31
C ILE A 263 9.79 7.56 -19.25
N VAL A 264 9.60 6.48 -19.99
CA VAL A 264 10.55 5.99 -20.97
C VAL A 264 9.90 5.80 -22.34
N GLU A 265 10.68 5.98 -23.39
CA GLU A 265 10.29 5.71 -24.78
C GLU A 265 10.95 4.41 -25.22
N VAL A 266 10.13 3.45 -25.63
CA VAL A 266 10.60 2.09 -25.97
C VAL A 266 10.30 1.81 -27.45
N PRO A 267 11.30 1.50 -28.27
CA PRO A 267 11.10 1.04 -29.65
C PRO A 267 10.31 -0.27 -29.68
N ILE A 268 9.39 -0.38 -30.65
CA ILE A 268 8.59 -1.59 -30.87
C ILE A 268 8.99 -2.23 -32.20
N PRO A 269 9.15 -3.56 -32.24
CA PRO A 269 9.38 -4.28 -33.49
C PRO A 269 8.30 -3.98 -34.52
N THR A 270 8.71 -3.72 -35.79
CA THR A 270 7.79 -3.38 -36.89
C THR A 270 6.97 -4.61 -37.34
N ALA A 271 7.44 -5.80 -37.04
CA ALA A 271 6.79 -7.10 -37.34
C ALA A 271 6.80 -7.98 -36.11
N ASP A 272 6.02 -9.06 -36.17
CA ASP A 272 6.06 -10.07 -35.12
C ASP A 272 7.48 -10.66 -34.97
N GLY A 273 7.98 -10.70 -33.74
CA GLY A 273 9.33 -11.12 -33.40
C GLY A 273 9.86 -10.41 -32.17
N THR A 274 11.11 -10.66 -31.85
CA THR A 274 11.82 -10.09 -30.69
C THR A 274 12.97 -9.23 -31.19
N GLU A 275 13.13 -8.03 -30.62
CA GLU A 275 14.25 -7.13 -30.86
C GLU A 275 14.91 -6.75 -29.52
N GLU A 276 16.24 -6.67 -29.50
CA GLU A 276 16.99 -6.12 -28.38
C GLU A 276 16.88 -4.61 -28.37
N VAL A 277 16.68 -4.04 -27.20
CA VAL A 277 16.61 -2.59 -26.98
C VAL A 277 17.52 -2.21 -25.82
N ASP A 278 17.85 -0.93 -25.70
CA ASP A 278 18.72 -0.41 -24.65
C ASP A 278 18.04 0.80 -23.99
N VAL A 279 17.08 0.51 -23.11
CA VAL A 279 16.30 1.54 -22.43
C VAL A 279 16.39 1.32 -20.92
N SER A 280 16.94 2.30 -20.20
CA SER A 280 17.09 2.23 -18.74
C SER A 280 16.25 3.30 -18.04
N PHE A 281 15.84 3.00 -16.80
CA PHE A 281 15.20 3.94 -15.90
C PHE A 281 15.62 3.69 -14.47
N SER A 282 15.41 4.68 -13.59
CA SER A 282 15.78 4.56 -12.18
C SER A 282 14.61 4.90 -11.28
N VAL A 283 14.52 4.19 -10.14
CA VAL A 283 13.58 4.48 -9.06
C VAL A 283 14.36 4.51 -7.75
N GLY A 284 14.48 5.70 -7.17
CA GLY A 284 15.38 5.91 -6.02
C GLY A 284 16.84 5.65 -6.41
N LYS A 285 17.45 4.66 -5.79
CA LYS A 285 18.82 4.22 -6.07
C LYS A 285 18.91 3.01 -6.98
N ASP A 286 17.77 2.39 -7.26
CA ASP A 286 17.68 1.19 -8.08
C ASP A 286 17.62 1.57 -9.56
N THR A 287 18.29 0.80 -10.41
CA THR A 287 18.29 0.99 -11.86
C THR A 287 17.77 -0.27 -12.54
N TYR A 288 16.94 -0.08 -13.54
CA TYR A 288 16.27 -1.12 -14.31
C TYR A 288 16.54 -0.92 -15.78
N HIS A 289 16.56 -2.00 -16.53
CA HIS A 289 16.85 -2.03 -17.95
C HIS A 289 15.76 -2.81 -18.69
N ILE A 290 15.23 -2.25 -19.77
CA ILE A 290 14.41 -2.98 -20.74
C ILE A 290 15.37 -3.51 -21.78
N GLU A 291 15.65 -4.82 -21.76
CA GLU A 291 16.67 -5.43 -22.62
C GLU A 291 16.12 -5.84 -23.99
N LYS A 292 14.85 -6.23 -24.02
CA LYS A 292 14.23 -6.71 -25.26
C LYS A 292 12.74 -6.42 -25.30
N VAL A 293 12.19 -6.36 -26.50
CA VAL A 293 10.77 -6.20 -26.76
C VAL A 293 10.32 -7.28 -27.72
N GLU A 294 9.27 -7.99 -27.35
CA GLU A 294 8.62 -9.00 -28.19
C GLU A 294 7.28 -8.44 -28.68
N ARG A 295 7.00 -8.62 -29.95
CA ARG A 295 5.70 -8.39 -30.55
C ARG A 295 5.14 -9.68 -31.09
N ARG A 296 3.89 -10.02 -30.70
CA ARG A 296 3.23 -11.24 -31.16
C ARG A 296 1.72 -11.08 -31.25
N LYS A 297 1.11 -11.84 -32.13
CA LYS A 297 -0.34 -11.96 -32.19
C LYS A 297 -0.85 -12.94 -31.13
N LYS A 298 -1.99 -12.59 -30.54
CA LYS A 298 -2.71 -13.45 -29.60
C LYS A 298 -4.15 -13.63 -30.04
N GLU A 299 -4.55 -14.86 -30.18
CA GLU A 299 -5.95 -15.23 -30.38
C GLU A 299 -6.59 -15.56 -29.02
N SER A 300 -7.74 -14.99 -28.75
CA SER A 300 -8.54 -15.24 -27.56
C SER A 300 -10.01 -15.36 -27.95
N GLN A 301 -10.84 -15.81 -27.03
CA GLN A 301 -12.29 -15.77 -27.19
C GLN A 301 -12.87 -14.74 -26.24
N ASP A 302 -13.83 -13.95 -26.72
CA ASP A 302 -14.60 -13.08 -25.84
C ASP A 302 -15.63 -13.88 -25.03
N ASP A 303 -16.34 -13.19 -24.13
CA ASP A 303 -17.35 -13.80 -23.26
C ASP A 303 -18.52 -14.42 -24.05
N ASP A 304 -18.73 -14.01 -25.29
CA ASP A 304 -19.71 -14.56 -26.23
C ASP A 304 -19.15 -15.72 -27.06
N GLY A 305 -17.90 -16.14 -26.83
CA GLY A 305 -17.22 -17.23 -27.55
C GLY A 305 -16.76 -16.85 -28.96
N LYS A 306 -16.70 -15.56 -29.32
CA LYS A 306 -16.18 -15.10 -30.60
C LYS A 306 -14.65 -14.97 -30.55
N ASN A 307 -14.00 -15.41 -31.63
CA ASN A 307 -12.55 -15.23 -31.75
C ASN A 307 -12.22 -13.75 -31.84
N LYS A 308 -11.29 -13.31 -30.99
CA LYS A 308 -10.70 -11.98 -30.95
C LYS A 308 -9.21 -12.10 -31.19
N VAL A 309 -8.69 -11.29 -32.09
CA VAL A 309 -7.25 -11.17 -32.33
C VAL A 309 -6.76 -9.87 -31.71
N SER A 310 -5.68 -9.94 -30.96
CA SER A 310 -4.98 -8.79 -30.42
C SER A 310 -3.48 -8.91 -30.72
N THR A 311 -2.77 -7.80 -30.64
CA THR A 311 -1.31 -7.84 -30.66
C THR A 311 -0.80 -7.52 -29.28
N GLU A 312 0.01 -8.40 -28.72
CA GLU A 312 0.74 -8.17 -27.48
C GLU A 312 2.13 -7.63 -27.81
N VAL A 313 2.51 -6.57 -27.09
CA VAL A 313 3.87 -6.07 -27.04
C VAL A 313 4.38 -6.28 -25.63
N ILE A 314 5.40 -7.10 -25.47
CA ILE A 314 5.93 -7.51 -24.18
C ILE A 314 7.30 -6.86 -24.01
N LEU A 315 7.44 -6.08 -22.95
CA LEU A 315 8.69 -5.43 -22.57
C LEU A 315 9.30 -6.27 -21.44
N TYR A 316 10.52 -6.75 -21.63
CA TYR A 316 11.24 -7.54 -20.61
C TYR A 316 12.11 -6.60 -19.81
N VAL A 317 11.80 -6.47 -18.52
CA VAL A 317 12.48 -5.56 -17.60
C VAL A 317 13.39 -6.37 -16.68
N GLU A 318 14.66 -6.00 -16.63
CA GLU A 318 15.62 -6.59 -15.71
C GLU A 318 16.22 -5.53 -14.78
N PRO A 319 16.46 -5.87 -13.51
CA PRO A 319 17.18 -4.99 -12.62
C PRO A 319 18.67 -4.98 -12.98
N GLU A 320 19.22 -3.80 -13.22
CA GLU A 320 20.65 -3.59 -13.42
C GLU A 320 21.39 -3.39 -12.09
N THR A 321 20.78 -2.58 -11.21
CA THR A 321 21.30 -2.33 -9.87
C THR A 321 20.13 -2.31 -8.89
N LEU A 322 20.18 -3.16 -7.89
CA LEU A 322 19.24 -3.19 -6.78
C LEU A 322 19.95 -2.97 -5.45
N GLU A 323 19.20 -2.50 -4.47
CA GLU A 323 19.60 -2.52 -3.08
C GLU A 323 20.01 -3.95 -2.68
N LYS A 324 21.01 -4.06 -1.82
CA LYS A 324 21.53 -5.36 -1.37
C LYS A 324 20.41 -6.22 -0.76
N ASP A 325 20.45 -7.49 -1.06
CA ASP A 325 19.51 -8.53 -0.60
C ASP A 325 18.05 -8.28 -1.02
N THR A 326 17.85 -7.58 -2.14
CA THR A 326 16.53 -7.36 -2.74
C THR A 326 16.43 -7.99 -4.13
N GLU A 327 15.21 -8.35 -4.50
CA GLU A 327 14.84 -8.86 -5.81
C GLU A 327 13.61 -8.13 -6.33
N LEU A 328 13.54 -7.87 -7.64
CA LEU A 328 12.36 -7.27 -8.27
C LEU A 328 11.20 -8.27 -8.21
N LEU A 329 10.09 -7.83 -7.60
CA LEU A 329 8.91 -8.65 -7.39
C LEU A 329 7.82 -8.37 -8.43
N SER A 330 7.58 -7.09 -8.71
CA SER A 330 6.52 -6.67 -9.61
C SER A 330 6.83 -5.32 -10.24
N ILE A 331 6.23 -5.09 -11.39
CA ILE A 331 6.25 -3.80 -12.06
C ILE A 331 4.87 -3.52 -12.66
N ASN A 332 4.32 -2.35 -12.33
CA ASN A 332 3.10 -1.84 -12.95
C ASN A 332 3.46 -0.60 -13.75
N ALA A 333 2.92 -0.50 -14.94
CA ALA A 333 3.14 0.64 -15.79
C ALA A 333 1.87 1.01 -16.54
N SER A 334 1.75 2.29 -16.84
CA SER A 334 0.80 2.82 -17.79
C SER A 334 1.51 3.13 -19.10
N TRP A 335 0.83 2.97 -20.21
CA TRP A 335 1.36 3.31 -21.52
C TRP A 335 0.42 4.24 -22.28
N GLY A 336 0.98 5.08 -23.14
CA GLY A 336 0.18 6.10 -23.78
C GLY A 336 1.01 7.03 -24.67
N GLU A 337 0.59 8.29 -24.74
CA GLU A 337 1.22 9.33 -25.56
C GLU A 337 1.54 10.56 -24.71
N LEU A 338 2.72 11.15 -24.94
CA LEU A 338 3.05 12.46 -24.42
C LEU A 338 2.40 13.53 -25.33
N LYS A 339 1.53 14.35 -24.76
CA LYS A 339 0.90 15.49 -25.44
C LYS A 339 1.47 16.78 -24.88
N SER A 340 2.12 17.56 -25.75
CA SER A 340 2.64 18.87 -25.38
C SER A 340 1.64 19.95 -25.79
N GLN A 341 1.20 20.77 -24.83
CA GLN A 341 0.41 21.97 -25.09
C GLN A 341 1.17 23.18 -24.52
N GLY A 342 1.90 23.86 -25.37
CA GLY A 342 2.78 24.95 -24.94
C GLY A 342 3.95 24.45 -24.11
N GLU A 343 4.09 24.97 -22.89
CA GLU A 343 5.13 24.55 -21.93
C GLU A 343 4.74 23.34 -21.07
N GLN A 344 3.49 22.88 -21.17
CA GLN A 344 3.00 21.74 -20.40
C GLN A 344 3.03 20.47 -21.25
N THR A 345 3.61 19.42 -20.70
CA THR A 345 3.56 18.06 -21.26
C THR A 345 2.70 17.21 -20.36
N THR A 346 1.67 16.58 -20.92
CA THR A 346 0.76 15.68 -20.21
C THR A 346 0.87 14.28 -20.79
N PHE A 347 0.80 13.27 -19.92
CA PHE A 347 0.73 11.87 -20.32
C PHE A 347 -0.73 11.48 -20.57
N SER A 348 -1.04 11.10 -21.81
CA SER A 348 -2.37 10.63 -22.19
C SER A 348 -2.41 9.11 -22.13
N LEU A 349 -3.02 8.57 -21.10
CA LEU A 349 -3.15 7.13 -20.87
C LEU A 349 -3.91 6.44 -22.00
N LYS A 350 -3.38 5.32 -22.49
CA LYS A 350 -4.06 4.37 -23.39
C LYS A 350 -4.38 3.05 -22.70
N GLY A 351 -3.54 2.61 -21.77
CA GLY A 351 -3.73 1.38 -21.04
C GLY A 351 -2.76 1.27 -19.86
N SER A 352 -2.98 0.27 -19.03
CA SER A 352 -2.13 -0.06 -17.89
C SER A 352 -1.80 -1.53 -17.91
N THR A 353 -0.60 -1.88 -17.45
CA THR A 353 -0.17 -3.25 -17.25
C THR A 353 -0.35 -3.59 -15.79
N PHE A 354 -0.83 -4.79 -15.54
CA PHE A 354 -0.89 -5.35 -14.19
C PHE A 354 0.06 -6.54 -14.14
N PRO A 355 0.84 -6.71 -13.07
CA PRO A 355 1.63 -7.91 -12.91
C PRO A 355 0.68 -9.11 -12.88
N PRO A 356 1.06 -10.26 -13.47
CA PRO A 356 0.32 -11.49 -13.27
C PRO A 356 0.24 -11.78 -11.78
N ALA A 357 -0.84 -12.45 -11.35
CA ALA A 357 -1.07 -12.81 -9.95
C ALA A 357 0.18 -13.44 -9.35
N MET A 358 0.75 -12.80 -8.35
CA MET A 358 2.07 -13.14 -7.81
C MET A 358 2.08 -14.38 -6.91
N TYR A 359 0.93 -15.01 -6.72
CA TYR A 359 0.79 -16.08 -5.75
C TYR A 359 -0.10 -17.18 -6.31
N VAL A 360 0.50 -18.32 -6.63
CA VAL A 360 -0.21 -19.54 -6.97
C VAL A 360 0.30 -20.64 -6.04
N ASP A 361 -0.61 -21.27 -5.32
CA ASP A 361 -0.37 -22.44 -4.45
C ASP A 361 0.73 -22.28 -3.39
N GLY A 362 0.88 -21.09 -2.86
CA GLY A 362 1.81 -20.89 -1.77
C GLY A 362 3.25 -20.62 -2.20
N GLU A 363 3.58 -20.58 -3.47
CA GLU A 363 4.89 -20.21 -3.98
C GLU A 363 4.81 -18.95 -4.84
N PHE A 364 5.89 -18.15 -4.90
CA PHE A 364 6.02 -17.12 -5.91
C PHE A 364 6.06 -17.81 -7.28
N ALA A 365 4.95 -17.73 -8.00
CA ALA A 365 4.96 -18.05 -9.41
C ALA A 365 5.99 -17.15 -10.10
N ASP A 366 6.75 -17.72 -11.04
CA ASP A 366 7.79 -17.07 -11.84
C ASP A 366 7.66 -15.53 -11.85
N LEU A 367 8.59 -14.85 -11.20
CA LEU A 367 8.66 -13.40 -11.14
C LEU A 367 8.81 -12.90 -12.58
N ARG A 368 7.69 -12.75 -13.26
CA ARG A 368 7.71 -12.25 -14.63
C ARG A 368 7.92 -10.76 -14.58
N GLN A 369 9.09 -10.38 -14.96
CA GLN A 369 9.50 -9.00 -15.15
C GLN A 369 9.05 -8.49 -16.54
N GLU A 370 7.79 -8.80 -16.88
CA GLU A 370 7.22 -8.53 -18.20
C GLU A 370 6.12 -7.48 -18.08
N LEU A 371 6.20 -6.44 -18.88
CA LEU A 371 5.13 -5.47 -19.10
C LEU A 371 4.43 -5.80 -20.40
N THR A 372 3.19 -6.24 -20.35
CA THR A 372 2.41 -6.59 -21.54
C THR A 372 1.46 -5.46 -21.92
N LEU A 373 1.65 -4.88 -23.08
CA LEU A 373 0.77 -3.90 -23.70
C LEU A 373 -0.11 -4.61 -24.72
N ILE A 374 -1.42 -4.39 -24.66
CA ILE A 374 -2.38 -5.08 -25.53
C ILE A 374 -2.99 -4.07 -26.49
N TYR A 375 -2.87 -4.34 -27.79
CA TYR A 375 -3.47 -3.58 -28.85
C TYR A 375 -4.57 -4.41 -29.53
N SER A 376 -5.73 -3.82 -29.73
CA SER A 376 -6.79 -4.45 -30.52
C SER A 376 -6.41 -4.54 -31.99
N GLU A 377 -7.09 -5.40 -32.76
CA GLU A 377 -6.81 -5.60 -34.19
C GLU A 377 -6.95 -4.32 -35.02
N GLU A 378 -7.81 -3.38 -34.56
CA GLU A 378 -8.08 -2.11 -35.25
C GLU A 378 -7.08 -1.00 -34.90
N GLU A 379 -6.25 -1.20 -33.86
CA GLU A 379 -5.30 -0.20 -33.41
C GLU A 379 -3.99 -0.25 -34.20
N THR A 380 -3.51 0.94 -34.56
CA THR A 380 -2.17 1.08 -35.14
C THR A 380 -1.12 1.02 -34.03
N ILE A 381 -0.21 0.06 -34.13
CA ILE A 381 0.91 -0.06 -33.20
C ILE A 381 1.97 0.98 -33.57
N PRO A 382 2.37 1.85 -32.66
CA PRO A 382 3.39 2.86 -32.95
C PRO A 382 4.79 2.21 -33.04
N GLU A 383 5.72 2.89 -33.69
CA GLU A 383 7.13 2.46 -33.75
C GLU A 383 7.84 2.66 -32.41
N ILE A 384 7.34 3.60 -31.58
CA ILE A 384 7.84 3.90 -30.25
C ILE A 384 6.64 4.02 -29.32
N VAL A 385 6.67 3.34 -28.19
CA VAL A 385 5.68 3.51 -27.14
C VAL A 385 6.26 4.30 -25.97
N THR A 386 5.45 5.18 -25.41
CA THR A 386 5.78 5.86 -24.15
C THR A 386 5.18 5.09 -22.98
N VAL A 387 6.02 4.72 -22.05
CA VAL A 387 5.65 3.95 -20.85
C VAL A 387 6.01 4.74 -19.61
N ARG A 388 5.07 4.86 -18.67
CA ARG A 388 5.28 5.42 -17.35
C ARG A 388 5.24 4.29 -16.34
N ILE A 389 6.24 4.20 -15.50
CA ILE A 389 6.30 3.21 -14.42
C ILE A 389 5.50 3.77 -13.23
N ASP A 390 4.36 3.18 -12.93
CA ASP A 390 3.45 3.67 -11.91
C ASP A 390 3.77 3.10 -10.53
N LYS A 391 4.18 1.81 -10.48
CA LYS A 391 4.46 1.11 -9.24
C LYS A 391 5.52 0.05 -9.44
N LEU A 392 6.40 -0.07 -8.47
CA LEU A 392 7.39 -1.13 -8.39
C LEU A 392 7.26 -1.86 -7.05
N GLY A 393 7.35 -3.17 -7.09
CA GLY A 393 7.47 -4.02 -5.92
C GLY A 393 8.80 -4.75 -5.95
N LYS A 394 9.46 -4.85 -4.82
CA LYS A 394 10.62 -5.71 -4.62
C LYS A 394 10.48 -6.48 -3.31
N VAL A 395 11.10 -7.62 -3.25
CA VAL A 395 11.22 -8.37 -2.01
C VAL A 395 12.58 -8.12 -1.40
N TRP A 396 12.59 -7.91 -0.10
CA TRP A 396 13.79 -7.85 0.70
C TRP A 396 13.96 -9.17 1.44
N ASN A 397 14.90 -9.99 0.98
CA ASN A 397 15.16 -11.34 1.47
C ASN A 397 15.94 -11.30 2.79
N GLN A 398 15.29 -10.80 3.84
CA GLN A 398 15.86 -10.71 5.19
C GLN A 398 14.94 -11.43 6.16
N GLU A 399 15.46 -12.41 6.87
CA GLU A 399 14.72 -13.16 7.87
C GLU A 399 14.63 -12.35 9.18
N TYR A 400 13.42 -12.18 9.69
CA TYR A 400 13.16 -11.57 11.00
C TYR A 400 12.70 -12.64 11.97
N HIS A 401 13.17 -12.51 13.21
CA HIS A 401 12.81 -13.39 14.30
C HIS A 401 12.09 -12.60 15.38
N CYS A 402 10.89 -13.03 15.74
CA CYS A 402 10.10 -12.46 16.82
C CYS A 402 9.75 -13.56 17.83
N LYS A 403 10.05 -13.35 19.11
CA LYS A 403 9.67 -14.28 20.17
C LYS A 403 8.30 -13.92 20.73
N ILE A 404 7.42 -14.91 20.79
CA ILE A 404 6.14 -14.84 21.48
C ILE A 404 6.32 -15.53 22.83
N LYS A 405 6.01 -14.82 23.89
CA LYS A 405 6.03 -15.34 25.26
C LYS A 405 4.64 -15.35 25.83
#